data_6e6ca6c25c85f16c26d7470dbb2879c3
#
_entry.id   6e6ca6c25c85f16c26d7470dbb2879c3
#
_cell.length_a   1.000
_cell.length_b   1.000
_cell.length_c   1.000
_cell.angle_alpha   90.00
_cell.angle_beta   90.00
_cell.angle_gamma   90.00
#
_symmetry.space_group_name_H-M   'P 1'
#
loop_
_entity.id
_entity.type
_entity.pdbx_description
1 polymer ?
#
loop_
_entity_poly.entity_id
_entity_poly.type
_entity_poly.pdbx_seq_one_letter_code
_entity_poly.pdbx_strand_id
1 'polypeptide(L)'
;MNEILNILRNGGVILYPTDTVWGIGCDATNPEAVAKVYAIKKREDSKSLVLLASDMDMICRYVKEIPEMAVQLVEVNDKPMTIIYPGAVAGEKGCMKADRHVLAYNTVAEDGTVGIRIPMMDFCQQLVAKFGRPIVSTSANISGEPTPKKFAEISEEIKSAVDYTVDPFLEKGSTGQSSSIIKVSLDYSIEIIRK
;
A
#
# COMPACT_ATOMS: atom_id res chain seq x y z
N MET A 1 -6.48 -15.82 8.03
CA MET A 1 -5.68 -14.73 8.61
C MET A 1 -4.26 -15.17 8.96
N ASN A 2 -4.04 -16.19 9.82
CA ASN A 2 -2.68 -16.60 10.24
C ASN A 2 -1.78 -17.00 9.06
N GLU A 3 -2.32 -17.69 8.07
CA GLU A 3 -1.60 -18.08 6.86
C GLU A 3 -1.11 -16.86 6.08
N ILE A 4 -1.97 -15.86 5.88
CA ILE A 4 -1.63 -14.61 5.19
C ILE A 4 -0.48 -13.89 5.92
N LEU A 5 -0.56 -13.80 7.26
CA LEU A 5 0.47 -13.18 8.08
C LEU A 5 1.82 -13.92 7.96
N ASN A 6 1.80 -15.26 7.92
CA ASN A 6 3.03 -16.04 7.75
C ASN A 6 3.66 -15.81 6.37
N ILE A 7 2.86 -15.75 5.31
CA ILE A 7 3.35 -15.47 3.96
C ILE A 7 4.00 -14.09 3.92
N LEU A 8 3.33 -13.06 4.43
CA LEU A 8 3.90 -11.70 4.49
C LEU A 8 5.21 -11.64 5.30
N ARG A 9 5.26 -12.31 6.47
CA ARG A 9 6.47 -12.34 7.32
C ARG A 9 7.65 -13.03 6.65
N ASN A 10 7.38 -13.98 5.77
CA ASN A 10 8.40 -14.69 4.98
C ASN A 10 8.74 -13.99 3.65
N GLY A 11 8.32 -12.75 3.45
CA GLY A 11 8.60 -11.98 2.24
C GLY A 11 7.81 -12.43 1.02
N GLY A 12 6.66 -13.07 1.24
CA GLY A 12 5.73 -13.45 0.17
C GLY A 12 4.85 -12.28 -0.28
N VAL A 13 4.24 -12.46 -1.44
CA VAL A 13 3.33 -11.53 -2.08
C VAL A 13 1.92 -12.09 -2.07
N ILE A 14 0.95 -11.29 -1.70
CA ILE A 14 -0.46 -11.66 -1.63
C ILE A 14 -1.30 -10.90 -2.64
N LEU A 15 -2.34 -11.54 -3.14
CA LEU A 15 -3.44 -10.93 -3.89
C LEU A 15 -4.65 -10.85 -2.97
N TYR A 16 -5.16 -9.64 -2.71
CA TYR A 16 -6.19 -9.42 -1.70
C TYR A 16 -7.17 -8.31 -2.06
N PRO A 17 -8.44 -8.43 -1.64
CA PRO A 17 -9.42 -7.37 -1.83
C PRO A 17 -9.19 -6.22 -0.88
N THR A 18 -9.47 -5.01 -1.33
CA THR A 18 -9.49 -3.80 -0.49
C THR A 18 -10.82 -3.07 -0.65
N ASP A 19 -11.03 -2.04 0.13
CA ASP A 19 -12.18 -1.13 0.01
C ASP A 19 -12.25 -0.40 -1.34
N THR A 20 -11.17 -0.41 -2.13
CA THR A 20 -11.10 0.19 -3.46
C THR A 20 -11.16 -0.87 -4.57
N VAL A 21 -10.04 -1.46 -4.89
CA VAL A 21 -9.85 -2.50 -5.92
C VAL A 21 -9.01 -3.64 -5.34
N TRP A 22 -8.91 -4.75 -6.04
CA TRP A 22 -7.98 -5.81 -5.67
C TRP A 22 -6.55 -5.30 -5.72
N GLY A 23 -5.80 -5.63 -4.68
CA GLY A 23 -4.41 -5.23 -4.50
C GLY A 23 -3.43 -6.39 -4.57
N ILE A 24 -2.23 -6.10 -5.05
CA ILE A 24 -1.03 -6.91 -4.85
C ILE A 24 -0.30 -6.28 -3.67
N GLY A 25 0.01 -7.09 -2.66
CA GLY A 25 0.63 -6.60 -1.43
C GLY A 25 1.74 -7.47 -0.91
N CYS A 26 2.63 -6.84 -0.17
CA CYS A 26 3.72 -7.47 0.55
C CYS A 26 4.12 -6.60 1.76
N ASP A 27 5.05 -7.08 2.57
CA ASP A 27 5.65 -6.29 3.65
C ASP A 27 6.37 -5.05 3.09
N ALA A 28 5.86 -3.87 3.42
CA ALA A 28 6.43 -2.59 2.95
C ALA A 28 7.80 -2.26 3.59
N THR A 29 8.25 -3.04 4.55
CA THR A 29 9.56 -2.92 5.20
C THR A 29 10.61 -3.91 4.64
N ASN A 30 10.21 -4.74 3.67
CA ASN A 30 11.06 -5.74 3.05
C ASN A 30 11.34 -5.40 1.58
N PRO A 31 12.55 -4.88 1.24
CA PRO A 31 12.89 -4.47 -0.11
C PRO A 31 12.83 -5.61 -1.14
N GLU A 32 13.16 -6.84 -0.76
CA GLU A 32 13.08 -8.01 -1.65
C GLU A 32 11.63 -8.35 -2.00
N ALA A 33 10.72 -8.29 -1.00
CA ALA A 33 9.30 -8.51 -1.23
C ALA A 33 8.70 -7.41 -2.13
N VAL A 34 9.10 -6.15 -1.92
CA VAL A 34 8.70 -5.01 -2.77
C VAL A 34 9.21 -5.19 -4.20
N ALA A 35 10.45 -5.64 -4.39
CA ALA A 35 11.00 -5.92 -5.71
C ALA A 35 10.20 -7.00 -6.47
N LYS A 36 9.70 -8.04 -5.78
CA LYS A 36 8.79 -9.03 -6.37
C LYS A 36 7.50 -8.39 -6.90
N VAL A 37 6.91 -7.44 -6.14
CA VAL A 37 5.71 -6.71 -6.59
C VAL A 37 5.98 -5.93 -7.87
N TYR A 38 7.10 -5.22 -7.96
CA TYR A 38 7.49 -4.53 -9.20
C TYR A 38 7.65 -5.50 -10.37
N ALA A 39 8.31 -6.65 -10.16
CA ALA A 39 8.48 -7.68 -11.18
C ALA A 39 7.14 -8.24 -11.67
N ILE A 40 6.22 -8.57 -10.77
CA ILE A 40 4.88 -9.07 -11.10
C ILE A 40 4.11 -8.05 -11.95
N LYS A 41 4.20 -6.77 -11.60
CA LYS A 41 3.52 -5.68 -12.32
C LYS A 41 4.23 -5.27 -13.60
N LYS A 42 5.41 -5.77 -13.88
CA LYS A 42 6.30 -5.26 -14.97
C LYS A 42 6.46 -3.75 -14.87
N ARG A 43 6.63 -3.25 -13.65
CA ARG A 43 6.69 -1.82 -13.33
C ARG A 43 8.10 -1.43 -12.98
N GLU A 44 8.54 -0.26 -13.45
CA GLU A 44 9.79 0.34 -13.03
C GLU A 44 9.71 0.75 -11.55
N ASP A 45 10.76 0.49 -10.78
CA ASP A 45 10.88 0.80 -9.35
C ASP A 45 11.00 2.32 -9.05
N SER A 46 11.13 3.14 -10.08
CA SER A 46 11.11 4.61 -9.99
C SER A 46 9.74 5.19 -9.59
N LYS A 47 8.66 4.41 -9.71
CA LYS A 47 7.29 4.83 -9.37
C LYS A 47 6.91 4.27 -8.00
N SER A 48 6.84 5.13 -6.98
CA SER A 48 6.43 4.76 -5.63
C SER A 48 5.13 3.96 -5.58
N LEU A 49 4.96 3.17 -4.53
CA LEU A 49 3.79 2.34 -4.26
C LEU A 49 2.96 2.94 -3.13
N VAL A 50 1.64 2.74 -3.18
CA VAL A 50 0.76 3.06 -2.06
C VAL A 50 0.90 2.00 -0.98
N LEU A 51 0.91 2.43 0.28
CA LEU A 51 0.96 1.58 1.45
C LEU A 51 -0.35 1.65 2.23
N LEU A 52 -0.73 0.56 2.90
CA LEU A 52 -1.79 0.55 3.90
C LEU A 52 -1.19 0.59 5.30
N ALA A 53 -1.74 1.45 6.14
CA ALA A 53 -1.50 1.49 7.58
C ALA A 53 -2.82 1.23 8.32
N SER A 54 -2.76 0.65 9.54
CA SER A 54 -3.95 0.36 10.34
C SER A 54 -4.59 1.64 10.92
N ASP A 55 -3.76 2.62 11.23
CA ASP A 55 -4.13 3.83 11.96
C ASP A 55 -3.04 4.90 11.84
N MET A 56 -3.31 6.09 12.40
CA MET A 56 -2.37 7.21 12.40
C MET A 56 -1.11 6.91 13.23
N ASP A 57 -1.23 6.14 14.32
CA ASP A 57 -0.08 5.78 15.16
C ASP A 57 0.94 4.93 14.37
N MET A 58 0.44 4.06 13.49
CA MET A 58 1.32 3.33 12.57
C MET A 58 2.00 4.28 11.59
N ILE A 59 1.28 5.25 11.02
CA ILE A 59 1.86 6.23 10.08
C ILE A 59 2.97 7.04 10.77
N CYS A 60 2.76 7.47 12.01
CA CYS A 60 3.76 8.22 12.78
C CYS A 60 5.09 7.49 12.98
N ARG A 61 5.10 6.16 12.89
CA ARG A 61 6.36 5.37 12.99
C ARG A 61 7.20 5.41 11.72
N TYR A 62 6.58 5.72 10.57
CA TYR A 62 7.20 5.64 9.25
C TYR A 62 7.25 6.97 8.50
N VAL A 63 6.80 8.04 9.13
CA VAL A 63 6.88 9.42 8.62
C VAL A 63 7.45 10.30 9.72
N LYS A 64 8.49 11.07 9.42
CA LYS A 64 9.25 11.86 10.41
C LYS A 64 8.41 12.92 11.11
N GLU A 65 7.58 13.60 10.34
CA GLU A 65 6.70 14.68 10.83
C GLU A 65 5.39 14.64 10.03
N ILE A 66 4.28 14.51 10.74
CA ILE A 66 2.96 14.46 10.13
C ILE A 66 2.43 15.88 9.94
N PRO A 67 2.12 16.32 8.71
CA PRO A 67 1.47 17.60 8.51
C PRO A 67 0.12 17.64 9.23
N GLU A 68 -0.15 18.72 9.98
CA GLU A 68 -1.41 18.87 10.72
C GLU A 68 -2.64 18.74 9.81
N MET A 69 -2.55 19.28 8.60
CA MET A 69 -3.61 19.15 7.59
C MET A 69 -3.90 17.69 7.22
N ALA A 70 -2.89 16.82 7.22
CA ALA A 70 -3.09 15.39 6.94
C ALA A 70 -3.91 14.72 8.06
N VAL A 71 -3.68 15.07 9.32
CA VAL A 71 -4.48 14.57 10.46
C VAL A 71 -5.93 14.99 10.30
N GLN A 72 -6.20 16.26 10.04
CA GLN A 72 -7.55 16.79 9.84
C GLN A 72 -8.27 16.12 8.66
N LEU A 73 -7.57 15.91 7.53
CA LEU A 73 -8.14 15.24 6.37
C LEU A 73 -8.52 13.78 6.69
N VAL A 74 -7.69 13.05 7.43
CA VAL A 74 -7.99 11.66 7.82
C VAL A 74 -9.19 11.60 8.76
N GLU A 75 -9.30 12.53 9.72
CA GLU A 75 -10.39 12.55 10.70
C GLU A 75 -11.77 12.82 10.09
N VAL A 76 -11.84 13.67 9.05
CA VAL A 76 -13.12 14.06 8.42
C VAL A 76 -13.47 13.23 7.19
N ASN A 77 -12.57 12.34 6.78
CA ASN A 77 -12.72 11.62 5.53
C ASN A 77 -13.68 10.43 5.64
N ASP A 78 -14.61 10.33 4.70
CA ASP A 78 -15.62 9.27 4.60
C ASP A 78 -15.45 8.38 3.36
N LYS A 79 -14.39 8.58 2.58
CA LYS A 79 -14.12 7.85 1.33
C LYS A 79 -12.67 7.37 1.27
N PRO A 80 -12.36 6.31 0.49
CA PRO A 80 -10.98 5.86 0.34
C PRO A 80 -10.06 6.97 -0.18
N MET A 81 -9.12 7.39 0.67
CA MET A 81 -8.19 8.49 0.39
C MET A 81 -6.76 8.06 0.71
N THR A 82 -5.85 8.32 -0.22
CA THR A 82 -4.41 8.17 -0.04
C THR A 82 -3.80 9.54 0.17
N ILE A 83 -3.01 9.69 1.21
CA ILE A 83 -2.22 10.90 1.45
C ILE A 83 -0.77 10.62 1.12
N ILE A 84 -0.15 11.49 0.32
CA ILE A 84 1.28 11.50 0.09
C ILE A 84 1.92 12.37 1.17
N TYR A 85 2.65 11.72 2.07
CA TYR A 85 3.34 12.35 3.20
C TYR A 85 4.77 12.70 2.85
N PRO A 86 5.31 13.83 3.36
CA PRO A 86 6.73 14.15 3.27
C PRO A 86 7.53 13.35 4.31
N GLY A 87 8.83 13.22 4.11
CA GLY A 87 9.75 12.75 5.14
C GLY A 87 9.56 11.29 5.56
N ALA A 88 9.44 10.38 4.60
CA ALA A 88 9.40 8.95 4.87
C ALA A 88 10.63 8.48 5.67
N VAL A 89 10.42 7.63 6.66
CA VAL A 89 11.50 6.92 7.38
C VAL A 89 11.82 5.67 6.57
N ALA A 90 12.82 5.76 5.70
CA ALA A 90 13.20 4.71 4.76
C ALA A 90 14.59 4.15 5.04
N GLY A 91 14.79 2.89 4.67
CA GLY A 91 16.08 2.25 4.62
C GLY A 91 17.01 2.88 3.59
N GLU A 92 18.27 2.56 3.66
CA GLU A 92 19.31 3.04 2.73
C GLU A 92 19.02 2.55 1.31
N LYS A 93 19.17 3.45 0.33
CA LYS A 93 18.96 3.13 -1.09
C LYS A 93 19.89 2.00 -1.54
N GLY A 94 19.30 0.97 -2.14
CA GLY A 94 20.01 -0.22 -2.58
C GLY A 94 20.23 -1.29 -1.50
N CYS A 95 19.91 -1.01 -0.25
CA CYS A 95 19.95 -2.02 0.81
C CYS A 95 18.76 -2.97 0.68
N MET A 96 19.03 -4.26 0.43
CA MET A 96 18.00 -5.29 0.28
C MET A 96 17.61 -5.97 1.61
N LYS A 97 18.21 -5.56 2.72
CA LYS A 97 17.91 -6.12 4.04
C LYS A 97 16.58 -5.57 4.57
N ALA A 98 15.69 -6.47 4.95
CA ALA A 98 14.44 -6.10 5.62
C ALA A 98 14.71 -5.54 7.04
N ASP A 99 14.08 -4.41 7.35
CA ASP A 99 14.09 -3.82 8.68
C ASP A 99 12.71 -3.26 9.01
N ARG A 100 12.03 -3.87 9.99
CA ARG A 100 10.66 -3.49 10.39
C ARG A 100 10.52 -2.05 10.92
N HIS A 101 11.62 -1.36 11.19
CA HIS A 101 11.61 0.00 11.74
C HIS A 101 11.66 1.08 10.66
N VAL A 102 11.92 0.70 9.42
CA VAL A 102 11.97 1.62 8.29
C VAL A 102 11.19 1.05 7.11
N LEU A 103 10.67 1.92 6.25
CA LEU A 103 10.12 1.50 4.96
C LEU A 103 11.23 1.01 4.04
N ALA A 104 10.93 0.02 3.22
CA ALA A 104 11.83 -0.37 2.13
C ALA A 104 12.08 0.85 1.23
N TYR A 105 13.34 1.11 0.89
CA TYR A 105 13.72 2.28 0.09
C TYR A 105 12.95 2.35 -1.24
N ASN A 106 12.61 1.20 -1.81
CA ASN A 106 11.89 1.08 -3.08
C ASN A 106 10.36 1.25 -2.98
N THR A 107 9.82 1.58 -1.79
CA THR A 107 8.43 2.04 -1.63
C THR A 107 8.32 3.57 -1.63
N VAL A 108 9.42 4.28 -1.46
CA VAL A 108 9.49 5.73 -1.26
C VAL A 108 9.87 6.41 -2.57
N ALA A 109 9.27 7.56 -2.85
CA ALA A 109 9.61 8.37 -4.02
C ALA A 109 10.99 9.03 -3.88
N GLU A 110 11.59 9.46 -4.99
CA GLU A 110 12.92 10.11 -4.99
C GLU A 110 12.97 11.38 -4.14
N ASP A 111 11.84 12.10 -4.03
CA ASP A 111 11.72 13.30 -3.19
C ASP A 111 11.51 12.98 -1.70
N GLY A 112 11.58 11.71 -1.30
CA GLY A 112 11.38 11.25 0.07
C GLY A 112 9.92 11.21 0.52
N THR A 113 8.97 11.35 -0.39
CA THR A 113 7.54 11.23 -0.08
C THR A 113 7.05 9.79 -0.18
N VAL A 114 5.96 9.48 0.52
CA VAL A 114 5.31 8.17 0.50
C VAL A 114 3.79 8.30 0.57
N GLY A 115 3.09 7.57 -0.29
CA GLY A 115 1.63 7.50 -0.27
C GLY A 115 1.16 6.44 0.72
N ILE A 116 0.39 6.84 1.75
CA ILE A 116 -0.17 5.93 2.75
C ILE A 116 -1.67 6.15 2.86
N ARG A 117 -2.40 5.05 2.99
CA ARG A 117 -3.84 5.05 3.17
C ARG A 117 -4.22 4.20 4.39
N ILE A 118 -5.17 4.68 5.18
CA ILE A 118 -5.86 3.88 6.18
C ILE A 118 -7.08 3.27 5.49
N PRO A 119 -7.15 1.94 5.31
CA PRO A 119 -8.27 1.31 4.63
C PRO A 119 -9.54 1.38 5.47
N MET A 120 -10.70 1.44 4.81
CA MET A 120 -12.01 1.47 5.47
C MET A 120 -12.62 0.06 5.61
N MET A 121 -12.09 -0.93 4.88
CA MET A 121 -12.55 -2.32 4.95
C MET A 121 -11.98 -3.01 6.20
N ASP A 122 -12.85 -3.59 7.03
CA ASP A 122 -12.46 -4.29 8.27
C ASP A 122 -11.39 -5.35 8.06
N PHE A 123 -11.50 -6.14 7.00
CA PHE A 123 -10.50 -7.15 6.67
C PHE A 123 -9.11 -6.55 6.51
N CYS A 124 -8.99 -5.45 5.76
CA CYS A 124 -7.71 -4.78 5.55
C CYS A 124 -7.17 -4.15 6.83
N GLN A 125 -8.03 -3.49 7.62
CA GLN A 125 -7.63 -2.91 8.89
C GLN A 125 -7.09 -3.98 9.85
N GLN A 126 -7.82 -5.10 9.99
CA GLN A 126 -7.39 -6.22 10.84
C GLN A 126 -6.11 -6.88 10.32
N LEU A 127 -5.96 -7.04 9.01
CA LEU A 127 -4.76 -7.61 8.41
C LEU A 127 -3.54 -6.75 8.74
N VAL A 128 -3.59 -5.44 8.47
CA VAL A 128 -2.47 -4.52 8.71
C VAL A 128 -2.17 -4.40 10.21
N ALA A 129 -3.20 -4.28 11.06
CA ALA A 129 -3.04 -4.20 12.51
C ALA A 129 -2.36 -5.46 13.09
N LYS A 130 -2.80 -6.66 12.69
CA LYS A 130 -2.21 -7.93 13.14
C LYS A 130 -0.82 -8.18 12.56
N PHE A 131 -0.55 -7.67 11.37
CA PHE A 131 0.79 -7.71 10.79
C PHE A 131 1.76 -6.78 11.54
N GLY A 132 1.26 -5.66 12.05
CA GLY A 132 1.99 -4.70 12.89
C GLY A 132 2.91 -3.72 12.16
N ARG A 133 2.83 -3.65 10.83
CA ARG A 133 3.60 -2.75 9.96
C ARG A 133 2.88 -2.54 8.63
N PRO A 134 3.25 -1.49 7.85
CA PRO A 134 2.56 -1.20 6.59
C PRO A 134 2.68 -2.34 5.57
N ILE A 135 1.63 -2.48 4.77
CA ILE A 135 1.56 -3.45 3.67
C ILE A 135 1.45 -2.66 2.36
N VAL A 136 2.22 -3.05 1.34
CA VAL A 136 2.07 -2.52 -0.02
C VAL A 136 0.66 -2.82 -0.53
N SER A 137 0.06 -1.85 -1.21
CA SER A 137 -1.24 -1.98 -1.86
C SER A 137 -1.21 -1.31 -3.23
N THR A 138 -0.93 -2.08 -4.25
CA THR A 138 -0.98 -1.63 -5.63
C THR A 138 -2.02 -2.43 -6.40
N SER A 139 -2.69 -1.81 -7.39
CA SER A 139 -3.75 -2.46 -8.17
C SER A 139 -3.27 -3.76 -8.85
N ALA A 140 -4.15 -4.76 -8.92
CA ALA A 140 -3.86 -6.11 -9.40
C ALA A 140 -3.85 -6.22 -10.93
N ASN A 141 -3.08 -5.36 -11.61
CA ASN A 141 -2.90 -5.34 -13.07
C ASN A 141 -1.43 -5.17 -13.44
N ILE A 142 -1.06 -5.59 -14.63
CA ILE A 142 0.21 -5.23 -15.24
C ILE A 142 0.24 -3.70 -15.44
N SER A 143 1.38 -3.07 -15.25
CA SER A 143 1.52 -1.61 -15.36
C SER A 143 1.10 -1.14 -16.76
N GLY A 144 0.21 -0.15 -16.80
CA GLY A 144 -0.33 0.37 -18.07
C GLY A 144 -1.61 -0.32 -18.57
N GLU A 145 -1.97 -1.47 -18.00
CA GLU A 145 -3.26 -2.13 -18.30
C GLU A 145 -4.40 -1.56 -17.43
N PRO A 146 -5.67 -1.76 -17.84
CA PRO A 146 -6.81 -1.37 -17.04
C PRO A 146 -6.83 -2.03 -15.67
N THR A 147 -7.21 -1.27 -14.65
CA THR A 147 -7.36 -1.79 -13.28
C THR A 147 -8.60 -2.69 -13.18
N PRO A 148 -8.47 -3.97 -12.77
CA PRO A 148 -9.61 -4.86 -12.58
C PRO A 148 -10.48 -4.38 -11.41
N LYS A 149 -11.80 -4.38 -11.61
CA LYS A 149 -12.77 -3.99 -10.58
C LYS A 149 -13.21 -5.16 -9.72
N LYS A 150 -13.09 -6.39 -10.24
CA LYS A 150 -13.49 -7.63 -9.59
C LYS A 150 -12.43 -8.70 -9.76
N PHE A 151 -12.44 -9.70 -8.89
CA PHE A 151 -11.53 -10.85 -8.96
C PHE A 151 -11.54 -11.55 -10.32
N ALA A 152 -12.73 -11.73 -10.91
CA ALA A 152 -12.88 -12.39 -12.21
C ALA A 152 -12.17 -11.68 -13.36
N GLU A 153 -11.89 -10.39 -13.24
CA GLU A 153 -11.22 -9.57 -14.25
C GLU A 153 -9.69 -9.61 -14.13
N ILE A 154 -9.16 -10.15 -13.01
CA ILE A 154 -7.70 -10.22 -12.78
C ILE A 154 -7.14 -11.31 -13.71
N SER A 155 -6.05 -10.96 -14.42
CA SER A 155 -5.40 -11.88 -15.34
C SER A 155 -4.82 -13.12 -14.62
N GLU A 156 -4.79 -14.26 -15.31
CA GLU A 156 -4.17 -15.47 -14.77
C GLU A 156 -2.66 -15.30 -14.55
N GLU A 157 -2.02 -14.40 -15.30
CA GLU A 157 -0.61 -14.03 -15.10
C GLU A 157 -0.39 -13.47 -13.69
N ILE A 158 -1.24 -12.54 -13.23
CA ILE A 158 -1.17 -11.97 -11.88
C ILE A 158 -1.52 -13.04 -10.82
N LYS A 159 -2.60 -13.79 -11.01
CA LYS A 159 -3.04 -14.81 -10.04
C LYS A 159 -2.00 -15.90 -9.81
N SER A 160 -1.29 -16.30 -10.85
CA SER A 160 -0.24 -17.33 -10.77
C SER A 160 1.10 -16.83 -10.27
N ALA A 161 1.33 -15.52 -10.28
CA ALA A 161 2.60 -14.92 -9.89
C ALA A 161 2.69 -14.57 -8.39
N VAL A 162 1.57 -14.55 -7.65
CA VAL A 162 1.52 -14.29 -6.22
C VAL A 162 1.64 -15.57 -5.41
N ASP A 163 2.13 -15.45 -4.18
CA ASP A 163 2.30 -16.60 -3.26
C ASP A 163 0.99 -17.03 -2.59
N TYR A 164 0.01 -16.13 -2.52
CA TYR A 164 -1.30 -16.42 -1.93
C TYR A 164 -2.39 -15.52 -2.49
N THR A 165 -3.54 -16.09 -2.73
CA THR A 165 -4.76 -15.35 -3.11
C THR A 165 -5.78 -15.45 -2.00
N VAL A 166 -6.20 -14.32 -1.48
CA VAL A 166 -7.26 -14.22 -0.46
C VAL A 166 -8.61 -14.60 -1.08
N ASP A 167 -9.48 -15.20 -0.27
CA ASP A 167 -10.81 -15.66 -0.71
C ASP A 167 -11.59 -14.52 -1.41
N PRO A 168 -11.98 -14.70 -2.68
CA PRO A 168 -12.75 -13.70 -3.43
C PRO A 168 -14.08 -13.31 -2.81
N PHE A 169 -14.63 -14.12 -1.91
CA PHE A 169 -15.87 -13.79 -1.19
C PHE A 169 -15.71 -12.49 -0.38
N LEU A 170 -14.50 -12.14 0.04
CA LEU A 170 -14.20 -10.93 0.81
C LEU A 170 -14.19 -9.65 -0.04
N GLU A 171 -14.34 -9.73 -1.36
CA GLU A 171 -14.44 -8.52 -2.21
C GLU A 171 -15.74 -7.73 -2.02
N LYS A 172 -16.70 -8.29 -1.30
CA LYS A 172 -17.93 -7.59 -0.93
C LYS A 172 -17.61 -6.36 -0.10
N GLY A 173 -17.92 -5.20 -0.62
CA GLY A 173 -17.57 -3.90 0.01
C GLY A 173 -16.47 -3.14 -0.70
N SER A 174 -15.80 -3.75 -1.69
CA SER A 174 -14.93 -3.02 -2.61
C SER A 174 -15.75 -2.08 -3.50
N THR A 175 -15.30 -0.83 -3.64
CA THR A 175 -15.99 0.16 -4.50
C THR A 175 -15.74 -0.08 -5.99
N GLY A 176 -14.70 -0.83 -6.34
CA GLY A 176 -14.22 -0.97 -7.72
C GLY A 176 -13.59 0.31 -8.29
N GLN A 177 -13.34 1.30 -7.44
CA GLN A 177 -12.74 2.58 -7.81
C GLN A 177 -11.46 2.81 -7.00
N SER A 178 -10.46 3.39 -7.64
CA SER A 178 -9.22 3.77 -6.95
C SER A 178 -9.49 4.90 -5.94
N SER A 179 -8.69 4.93 -4.86
CA SER A 179 -8.75 6.04 -3.88
C SER A 179 -8.45 7.39 -4.52
N SER A 180 -8.96 8.47 -3.95
CA SER A 180 -8.39 9.80 -4.21
C SER A 180 -6.93 9.84 -3.74
N ILE A 181 -6.12 10.74 -4.31
CA ILE A 181 -4.73 10.95 -3.88
C ILE A 181 -4.51 12.44 -3.68
N ILE A 182 -4.06 12.79 -2.47
CA ILE A 182 -3.77 14.16 -2.06
C ILE A 182 -2.33 14.19 -1.54
N LYS A 183 -1.52 15.12 -2.04
CA LYS A 183 -0.18 15.40 -1.48
C LYS A 183 -0.31 16.53 -0.48
N VAL A 184 0.24 16.34 0.70
CA VAL A 184 0.22 17.32 1.79
C VAL A 184 1.65 17.64 2.20
N SER A 185 1.98 18.92 2.34
CA SER A 185 3.30 19.38 2.73
C SER A 185 3.27 20.04 4.11
N LEU A 186 4.44 20.20 4.73
CA LEU A 186 4.56 20.81 6.06
C LEU A 186 4.24 22.31 6.06
N ASP A 187 4.28 22.98 4.92
CA ASP A 187 3.92 24.38 4.74
C ASP A 187 2.41 24.61 4.54
N TYR A 188 1.59 23.62 4.89
CA TYR A 188 0.12 23.59 4.71
C TYR A 188 -0.35 23.54 3.26
N SER A 189 0.53 23.39 2.27
CA SER A 189 0.12 23.24 0.89
C SER A 189 -0.53 21.87 0.64
N ILE A 190 -1.55 21.85 -0.19
CA ILE A 190 -2.30 20.66 -0.61
C ILE A 190 -2.33 20.61 -2.12
N GLU A 191 -1.99 19.46 -2.68
CA GLU A 191 -2.08 19.19 -4.11
C GLU A 191 -2.98 17.95 -4.35
N ILE A 192 -4.02 18.12 -5.17
CA ILE A 192 -4.89 17.00 -5.56
C ILE A 192 -4.26 16.30 -6.77
N ILE A 193 -3.72 15.11 -6.57
CA ILE A 193 -3.10 14.30 -7.62
C ILE A 193 -4.16 13.50 -8.38
N ARG A 194 -5.17 12.99 -7.67
CA ARG A 194 -6.30 12.24 -8.24
C ARG A 194 -7.56 12.44 -7.39
N LYS A 195 -8.68 12.73 -8.06
CA LYS A 195 -10.02 12.82 -7.43
C LYS A 195 -10.68 11.46 -7.32
#